data_209f58eb039e8a1262f1d76a4c837275
#
_entry.id   209f58eb039e8a1262f1d76a4c837275
#
_cell.length_a   1.000
_cell.length_b   1.000
_cell.length_c   1.000
_cell.angle_alpha   90.00
_cell.angle_beta   90.00
_cell.angle_gamma   90.00
#
_symmetry.space_group_name_H-M   'P 1'
#
loop_
_entity.id
_entity.type
_entity.pdbx_description
1 polymer ?
#
loop_
_entity_poly.entity_id
_entity_poly.type
_entity_poly.pdbx_seq_one_letter_code
_entity_poly.pdbx_strand_id
1 'polypeptide(L)'
;MAFNKDKYNYVDHTPKGSDVREIIALSTYCGSVVKGSAKCDPRDTFDSNTGENLAALRCYKKVAEKRMRNANNRVEEAKIKIAEAQRELEKAWRYQEHAQKEYDEASKLLDEFCKTLN
;
A
#
# COMPACT_ATOMS: atom_id res chain seq x y z
N MET A 1 12.87 -10.09 4.07
CA MET A 1 12.52 -10.32 5.47
C MET A 1 12.36 -11.82 5.73
N ALA A 2 13.12 -12.36 6.65
CA ALA A 2 13.06 -13.78 6.93
C ALA A 2 11.84 -14.11 7.80
N PHE A 3 11.16 -15.20 7.46
CA PHE A 3 10.10 -15.76 8.30
C PHE A 3 10.71 -16.28 9.61
N ASN A 4 10.12 -15.93 10.74
CA ASN A 4 10.54 -16.42 12.04
C ASN A 4 9.34 -16.85 12.85
N LYS A 5 9.20 -18.16 13.03
CA LYS A 5 8.13 -18.81 13.80
C LYS A 5 8.02 -18.25 15.23
N ASP A 6 9.14 -17.88 15.84
CA ASP A 6 9.20 -17.44 17.24
C ASP A 6 8.61 -16.05 17.46
N LYS A 7 8.35 -15.29 16.40
CA LYS A 7 7.71 -13.97 16.49
C LYS A 7 6.19 -14.02 16.62
N TYR A 8 5.62 -15.20 16.56
CA TYR A 8 4.17 -15.38 16.64
C TYR A 8 3.78 -15.87 18.01
N ASN A 9 2.60 -15.44 18.46
CA ASN A 9 1.97 -15.98 19.66
C ASN A 9 1.06 -17.12 19.24
N TYR A 10 1.02 -18.19 20.02
CA TYR A 10 0.24 -19.38 19.68
C TYR A 10 -0.83 -19.65 20.72
N VAL A 11 -1.99 -20.08 20.25
CA VAL A 11 -3.08 -20.54 21.10
C VAL A 11 -3.44 -21.93 20.65
N ASP A 12 -3.44 -22.88 21.59
CA ASP A 12 -3.93 -24.24 21.35
C ASP A 12 -5.43 -24.26 21.70
N HIS A 13 -6.26 -24.45 20.69
CA HIS A 13 -7.70 -24.43 20.85
C HIS A 13 -8.30 -25.72 20.35
N THR A 14 -9.03 -26.40 21.27
CA THR A 14 -9.81 -27.60 20.92
C THR A 14 -11.26 -27.26 21.20
N PRO A 15 -12.12 -27.17 20.17
CA PRO A 15 -13.53 -26.91 20.40
C PRO A 15 -14.17 -27.95 21.31
N LYS A 16 -15.05 -27.50 22.18
CA LYS A 16 -15.73 -28.39 23.14
C LYS A 16 -16.55 -29.45 22.39
N GLY A 17 -16.28 -30.70 22.72
CA GLY A 17 -16.95 -31.82 22.05
C GLY A 17 -16.31 -32.25 20.74
N SER A 18 -15.16 -31.67 20.39
CA SER A 18 -14.40 -32.03 19.18
C SER A 18 -13.08 -32.70 19.57
N ASP A 19 -12.68 -33.70 18.79
CA ASP A 19 -11.36 -34.33 18.91
C ASP A 19 -10.27 -33.64 18.08
N VAL A 20 -10.68 -32.63 17.32
CA VAL A 20 -9.74 -31.90 16.43
C VAL A 20 -9.00 -30.83 17.23
N ARG A 21 -7.67 -30.90 17.25
CA ARG A 21 -6.84 -29.86 17.84
C ARG A 21 -6.59 -28.79 16.80
N GLU A 22 -6.66 -27.53 17.24
CA GLU A 22 -6.38 -26.37 16.41
C GLU A 22 -5.30 -25.52 17.05
N ILE A 23 -4.25 -25.21 16.30
CA ILE A 23 -3.23 -24.26 16.71
C ILE A 23 -3.47 -22.98 15.95
N ILE A 24 -3.56 -21.88 16.69
CA ILE A 24 -3.79 -20.56 16.12
C ILE A 24 -2.53 -19.71 16.35
N ALA A 25 -1.92 -19.23 15.27
CA ALA A 25 -0.82 -18.29 15.35
C ALA A 25 -1.37 -16.87 15.23
N LEU A 26 -0.92 -16.00 16.10
CA LEU A 26 -1.39 -14.61 16.19
C LEU A 26 -0.24 -13.66 15.90
N SER A 27 -0.54 -12.64 15.11
CA SER A 27 0.37 -11.52 14.83
C SER A 27 -0.44 -10.24 14.75
N THR A 28 0.22 -9.11 14.66
CA THR A 28 -0.45 -7.81 14.50
C THR A 28 0.03 -7.13 13.22
N TYR A 29 -0.88 -6.41 12.58
CA TYR A 29 -0.56 -5.57 11.44
C TYR A 29 -1.44 -4.33 11.47
N CYS A 30 -0.81 -3.15 11.52
CA CYS A 30 -1.52 -1.86 11.60
C CYS A 30 -2.54 -1.82 12.74
N GLY A 31 -2.17 -2.36 13.91
CA GLY A 31 -3.02 -2.35 15.10
C GLY A 31 -4.10 -3.42 15.14
N SER A 32 -4.24 -4.22 14.09
CA SER A 32 -5.22 -5.30 14.04
C SER A 32 -4.56 -6.67 14.20
N VAL A 33 -5.24 -7.57 14.87
CA VAL A 33 -4.77 -8.94 15.05
C VAL A 33 -5.04 -9.75 13.77
N VAL A 34 -4.01 -10.47 13.32
CA VAL A 34 -4.10 -11.38 12.17
C VAL A 34 -3.88 -12.79 12.68
N LYS A 35 -4.72 -13.72 12.25
CA LYS A 35 -4.69 -15.11 12.70
C LYS A 35 -4.41 -16.05 11.53
N GLY A 36 -3.60 -17.07 11.81
CA GLY A 36 -3.44 -18.23 10.95
C GLY A 36 -3.68 -19.47 11.79
N SER A 37 -4.30 -20.49 11.22
CA SER A 37 -4.62 -21.70 11.99
C SER A 37 -4.23 -22.97 11.26
N ALA A 38 -3.98 -24.01 12.04
CA ALA A 38 -3.76 -25.36 11.55
C ALA A 38 -4.58 -26.33 12.40
N LYS A 39 -5.36 -27.16 11.73
CA LYS A 39 -6.17 -28.19 12.39
C LYS A 39 -5.52 -29.54 12.16
N CYS A 40 -5.51 -30.36 13.20
CA CYS A 40 -5.00 -31.72 13.13
C CYS A 40 -6.16 -32.71 13.32
N ASP A 41 -6.34 -33.62 12.34
CA ASP A 41 -7.31 -34.70 12.44
C ASP A 41 -6.84 -35.67 13.53
N PRO A 42 -7.72 -36.15 14.44
CA PRO A 42 -7.33 -37.10 15.46
C PRO A 42 -6.79 -38.44 14.92
N ARG A 43 -7.04 -38.74 13.65
CA ARG A 43 -6.47 -39.93 12.97
C ARG A 43 -5.02 -39.78 12.63
N ASP A 44 -4.54 -38.54 12.51
CA ASP A 44 -3.15 -38.26 12.15
C ASP A 44 -2.30 -38.12 13.41
N THR A 45 -1.02 -38.43 13.30
CA THR A 45 -0.08 -38.17 14.38
C THR A 45 0.09 -36.67 14.53
N PHE A 46 -0.36 -36.12 15.65
CA PHE A 46 -0.21 -34.69 15.90
C PHE A 46 1.24 -34.35 16.25
N ASP A 47 1.79 -33.44 15.46
CA ASP A 47 3.10 -32.85 15.72
C ASP A 47 2.91 -31.35 15.97
N SER A 48 3.08 -30.92 17.21
CA SER A 48 2.94 -29.53 17.64
C SER A 48 3.83 -28.59 16.83
N ASN A 49 5.06 -29.02 16.56
CA ASN A 49 6.01 -28.21 15.81
C ASN A 49 5.53 -27.97 14.35
N THR A 50 5.06 -29.02 13.71
CA THR A 50 4.50 -28.92 12.35
C THR A 50 3.24 -28.05 12.34
N GLY A 51 2.35 -28.24 13.31
CA GLY A 51 1.13 -27.45 13.47
C GLY A 51 1.42 -25.97 13.67
N GLU A 52 2.37 -25.63 14.53
CA GLU A 52 2.80 -24.25 14.76
C GLU A 52 3.42 -23.62 13.51
N ASN A 53 4.28 -24.36 12.81
CA ASN A 53 4.86 -23.89 11.56
C ASN A 53 3.79 -23.58 10.52
N LEU A 54 2.84 -24.47 10.35
CA LEU A 54 1.76 -24.30 9.38
C LEU A 54 0.88 -23.10 9.74
N ALA A 55 0.49 -22.99 11.01
CA ALA A 55 -0.31 -21.86 11.50
C ALA A 55 0.42 -20.54 11.31
N ALA A 56 1.72 -20.49 11.66
CA ALA A 56 2.53 -19.31 11.52
C ALA A 56 2.72 -18.89 10.05
N LEU A 57 2.93 -19.84 9.15
CA LEU A 57 3.05 -19.57 7.72
C LEU A 57 1.75 -19.05 7.14
N ARG A 58 0.62 -19.60 7.56
CA ARG A 58 -0.69 -19.09 7.13
C ARG A 58 -0.94 -17.68 7.64
N CYS A 59 -0.54 -17.39 8.88
CA CYS A 59 -0.61 -16.04 9.44
C CYS A 59 0.31 -15.08 8.66
N TYR A 60 1.53 -15.49 8.40
CA TYR A 60 2.51 -14.72 7.63
C TYR A 60 1.96 -14.37 6.23
N LYS A 61 1.36 -15.34 5.57
CA LYS A 61 0.75 -15.11 4.25
C LYS A 61 -0.36 -14.06 4.32
N LYS A 62 -1.22 -14.12 5.32
CA LYS A 62 -2.29 -13.14 5.50
C LYS A 62 -1.75 -11.73 5.73
N VAL A 63 -0.71 -11.59 6.56
CA VAL A 63 -0.05 -10.31 6.79
C VAL A 63 0.56 -9.79 5.49
N ALA A 64 1.24 -10.66 4.76
CA ALA A 64 1.86 -10.29 3.47
C ALA A 64 0.81 -9.85 2.44
N GLU A 65 -0.35 -10.50 2.39
CA GLU A 65 -1.46 -10.11 1.51
C GLU A 65 -1.99 -8.72 1.87
N LYS A 66 -2.11 -8.42 3.16
CA LYS A 66 -2.54 -7.08 3.62
C LYS A 66 -1.51 -6.01 3.25
N ARG A 67 -0.22 -6.32 3.42
CA ARG A 67 0.86 -5.41 3.01
C ARG A 67 0.84 -5.15 1.51
N MET A 68 0.63 -6.21 0.73
CA MET A 68 0.53 -6.09 -0.73
C MET A 68 -0.60 -5.15 -1.14
N ARG A 69 -1.80 -5.33 -0.55
CA ARG A 69 -2.94 -4.46 -0.83
C ARG A 69 -2.65 -3.01 -0.47
N ASN A 70 -2.05 -2.77 0.71
CA ASN A 70 -1.69 -1.42 1.12
C ASN A 70 -0.65 -0.80 0.18
N ALA A 71 0.34 -1.58 -0.24
CA ALA A 71 1.34 -1.13 -1.20
C ALA A 71 0.72 -0.75 -2.55
N ASN A 72 -0.18 -1.59 -3.05
CA ASN A 72 -0.89 -1.32 -4.30
C ASN A 72 -1.75 -0.06 -4.20
N ASN A 73 -2.45 0.14 -3.08
CA ASN A 73 -3.25 1.33 -2.84
C ASN A 73 -2.38 2.60 -2.82
N ARG A 74 -1.20 2.53 -2.19
CA ARG A 74 -0.26 3.66 -2.17
C ARG A 74 0.24 4.01 -3.56
N VAL A 75 0.51 3.00 -4.38
CA VAL A 75 0.91 3.21 -5.78
C VAL A 75 -0.21 3.90 -6.56
N GLU A 76 -1.45 3.43 -6.41
CA GLU A 76 -2.59 4.04 -7.11
C GLU A 76 -2.83 5.49 -6.66
N GLU A 77 -2.75 5.77 -5.37
CA GLU A 77 -2.86 7.13 -4.84
C GLU A 77 -1.77 8.04 -5.38
N ALA A 78 -0.53 7.54 -5.44
CA ALA A 78 0.59 8.30 -6.00
C ALA A 78 0.40 8.59 -7.49
N LYS A 79 -0.13 7.65 -8.26
CA LYS A 79 -0.46 7.85 -9.68
C LYS A 79 -1.49 8.96 -9.87
N ILE A 80 -2.51 8.99 -9.01
CA ILE A 80 -3.54 10.05 -9.05
C ILE A 80 -2.90 11.42 -8.80
N LYS A 81 -2.03 11.52 -7.80
CA LYS A 81 -1.31 12.77 -7.50
C LYS A 81 -0.43 13.22 -8.64
N ILE A 82 0.25 12.30 -9.30
CA ILE A 82 1.08 12.59 -10.48
C ILE A 82 0.20 13.15 -11.60
N ALA A 83 -0.94 12.51 -11.88
CA ALA A 83 -1.86 12.97 -12.91
C ALA A 83 -2.41 14.38 -12.63
N GLU A 84 -2.74 14.66 -11.37
CA GLU A 84 -3.18 16.00 -10.94
C GLU A 84 -2.07 17.04 -11.12
N ALA A 85 -0.84 16.69 -10.71
CA ALA A 85 0.31 17.58 -10.87
C ALA A 85 0.60 17.87 -12.34
N GLN A 86 0.48 16.88 -13.22
CA GLN A 86 0.66 17.06 -14.65
C GLN A 86 -0.38 18.00 -15.24
N ARG A 87 -1.64 17.91 -14.82
CA ARG A 87 -2.70 18.82 -15.25
C ARG A 87 -2.43 20.26 -14.81
N GLU A 88 -1.97 20.42 -13.57
CA GLU A 88 -1.61 21.75 -13.06
C GLU A 88 -0.42 22.34 -13.82
N LEU A 89 0.56 21.53 -14.16
CA LEU A 89 1.70 21.94 -14.95
C LEU A 89 1.29 22.40 -16.35
N GLU A 90 0.41 21.68 -17.02
CA GLU A 90 -0.13 22.05 -18.33
C GLU A 90 -0.85 23.40 -18.28
N LYS A 91 -1.66 23.63 -17.25
CA LYS A 91 -2.36 24.91 -17.06
C LYS A 91 -1.36 26.05 -16.87
N ALA A 92 -0.32 25.81 -16.07
CA ALA A 92 0.72 26.80 -15.83
C ALA A 92 1.49 27.14 -17.11
N TRP A 93 1.80 26.14 -17.93
CA TRP A 93 2.45 26.35 -19.23
C TRP A 93 1.59 27.18 -20.18
N ARG A 94 0.29 26.91 -20.26
CA ARG A 94 -0.64 27.67 -21.10
C ARG A 94 -0.71 29.12 -20.64
N TYR A 95 -0.74 29.34 -19.33
CA TYR A 95 -0.73 30.68 -18.76
C TYR A 95 0.57 31.42 -19.11
N GLN A 96 1.69 30.74 -18.96
CA GLN A 96 3.01 31.28 -19.29
C GLN A 96 3.08 31.68 -20.77
N GLU A 97 2.64 30.81 -21.67
CA GLU A 97 2.61 31.09 -23.10
C GLU A 97 1.79 32.34 -23.43
N HIS A 98 0.60 32.42 -22.83
CA HIS A 98 -0.29 33.56 -23.04
C HIS A 98 0.31 34.84 -22.51
N ALA A 99 0.89 34.82 -21.32
CA ALA A 99 1.55 35.96 -20.72
C ALA A 99 2.77 36.42 -21.55
N GLN A 100 3.52 35.48 -22.11
CA GLN A 100 4.68 35.78 -22.96
C GLN A 100 4.24 36.50 -24.25
N LYS A 101 3.15 36.04 -24.87
CA LYS A 101 2.59 36.67 -26.08
C LYS A 101 2.11 38.08 -25.77
N GLU A 102 1.42 38.28 -24.64
CA GLU A 102 0.96 39.61 -24.23
C GLU A 102 2.18 40.56 -23.99
N TYR A 103 3.20 40.06 -23.32
CA TYR A 103 4.40 40.81 -23.05
C TYR A 103 5.09 41.25 -24.35
N ASP A 104 5.24 40.30 -25.27
CA ASP A 104 5.88 40.57 -26.56
C ASP A 104 5.09 41.61 -27.38
N GLU A 105 3.76 41.47 -27.38
CA GLU A 105 2.90 42.43 -28.08
C GLU A 105 2.94 43.80 -27.43
N ALA A 106 2.86 43.87 -26.13
CA ALA A 106 2.92 45.13 -25.38
C ALA A 106 4.26 45.83 -25.60
N SER A 107 5.36 45.07 -25.58
CA SER A 107 6.70 45.60 -25.85
C SER A 107 6.81 46.17 -27.24
N LYS A 108 6.28 45.47 -28.25
CA LYS A 108 6.26 45.90 -29.64
C LYS A 108 5.46 47.19 -29.81
N LEU A 109 4.27 47.25 -29.23
CA LEU A 109 3.40 48.43 -29.31
C LEU A 109 4.03 49.64 -28.64
N LEU A 110 4.69 49.42 -27.51
CA LEU A 110 5.41 50.51 -26.83
C LEU A 110 6.55 51.02 -27.65
N ASP A 111 7.38 50.15 -28.24
CA ASP A 111 8.49 50.53 -29.10
C ASP A 111 8.01 51.31 -30.33
N GLU A 112 6.95 50.87 -30.97
CA GLU A 112 6.35 51.56 -32.14
C GLU A 112 5.85 52.94 -31.77
N PHE A 113 5.18 53.06 -30.62
CA PHE A 113 4.69 54.36 -30.13
C PHE A 113 5.85 55.31 -29.83
N CYS A 114 6.91 54.81 -29.18
CA CYS A 114 8.09 55.63 -28.90
C CYS A 114 8.78 56.15 -30.16
N LYS A 115 8.76 55.36 -31.22
CA LYS A 115 9.31 55.82 -32.54
C LYS A 115 8.51 56.97 -33.15
N THR A 116 7.20 57.06 -32.88
CA THR A 116 6.37 58.16 -33.39
C THR A 116 6.57 59.47 -32.65
N LEU A 117 7.21 59.43 -31.47
CA LEU A 117 7.47 60.63 -30.67
C LEU A 117 8.70 61.41 -31.07
N ASN A 118 9.53 60.87 -31.96
CA ASN A 118 10.75 61.53 -32.43
C ASN A 118 10.51 62.39 -33.67
#